data_124abee1d0b26ccc28aa00c6540735fc
#
_entry.id   124abee1d0b26ccc28aa00c6540735fc
#
_cell.length_a   1.000
_cell.length_b   1.000
_cell.length_c   1.000
_cell.angle_alpha   90.00
_cell.angle_beta   90.00
_cell.angle_gamma   90.00
#
_symmetry.space_group_name_H-M   'P 1'
#
loop_
_entity.id
_entity.type
_entity.pdbx_description
1 polymer ?
#
loop_
_entity_poly.entity_id
_entity_poly.type
_entity_poly.pdbx_seq_one_letter_code
_entity_poly.pdbx_strand_id
1 'polypeptide(L)'
;MTSRFMLLLILGLVVTVGAISISDVAFAKKIASLTGDQVVPPVSTDAIGHATFKHPNSSTMNYKLNISGIVHPDKIDIHAGKTGKNGEVLVDLMKHAKQQATKVGVIVTGSFNASDLIGPMQGKTVLDLVDSMKSGDTYVSVDTQKHPTGEIRGQIELANSPSSNVTSSIKVGNNTSTS
;
A
#
# COMPACT_ATOMS: atom_id res chain seq x y z
N MET A 1 -74.88 -2.86 40.73
CA MET A 1 -74.81 -1.65 39.93
C MET A 1 -73.47 -1.61 39.30
N THR A 2 -73.44 -1.63 38.05
CA THR A 2 -72.49 -2.05 37.09
C THR A 2 -71.20 -1.19 37.02
N SER A 3 -70.06 -1.79 37.41
CA SER A 3 -68.75 -1.19 37.17
C SER A 3 -68.25 -1.61 35.79
N ARG A 4 -68.05 -0.63 34.90
CA ARG A 4 -67.50 -0.87 33.55
C ARG A 4 -65.98 -0.79 33.64
N PHE A 5 -65.30 -1.92 33.50
CA PHE A 5 -63.87 -2.00 33.31
C PHE A 5 -63.50 -1.49 31.91
N MET A 6 -62.87 -0.34 31.85
CA MET A 6 -62.31 0.21 30.61
C MET A 6 -60.88 -0.34 30.45
N LEU A 7 -60.71 -1.30 29.59
CA LEU A 7 -59.44 -1.92 29.23
C LEU A 7 -58.68 -0.97 28.29
N LEU A 8 -57.67 -0.25 28.81
CA LEU A 8 -56.76 0.54 28.00
C LEU A 8 -55.67 -0.37 27.38
N LEU A 9 -55.79 -0.66 26.09
CA LEU A 9 -54.76 -1.30 25.28
C LEU A 9 -53.67 -0.26 24.99
N ILE A 10 -52.56 -0.34 25.77
CA ILE A 10 -51.35 0.42 25.44
C ILE A 10 -50.60 -0.36 24.36
N LEU A 11 -50.72 0.08 23.11
CA LEU A 11 -49.95 -0.43 21.98
C LEU A 11 -48.53 0.10 22.11
N GLY A 12 -47.63 -0.72 22.67
CA GLY A 12 -46.21 -0.41 22.78
C GLY A 12 -45.53 -0.45 21.42
N LEU A 13 -45.23 0.73 20.86
CA LEU A 13 -44.41 0.87 19.68
C LEU A 13 -42.96 0.56 20.05
N VAL A 14 -42.52 -0.67 19.79
CA VAL A 14 -41.11 -1.06 19.89
C VAL A 14 -40.36 -0.44 18.69
N VAL A 15 -39.72 0.71 18.92
CA VAL A 15 -38.76 1.29 17.98
C VAL A 15 -37.47 0.47 18.10
N THR A 16 -37.27 -0.49 17.20
CA THR A 16 -35.97 -1.14 17.04
C THR A 16 -35.01 -0.14 16.38
N VAL A 17 -34.20 0.52 17.22
CA VAL A 17 -33.03 1.27 16.74
C VAL A 17 -32.06 0.24 16.17
N GLY A 18 -32.11 0.05 14.85
CA GLY A 18 -31.13 -0.73 14.13
C GLY A 18 -29.76 -0.05 14.36
N ALA A 19 -28.85 -0.75 15.07
CA ALA A 19 -27.46 -0.34 15.18
C ALA A 19 -26.90 -0.29 13.74
N ILE A 20 -26.76 0.90 13.19
CA ILE A 20 -25.98 1.12 11.98
C ILE A 20 -24.54 0.85 12.39
N SER A 21 -24.06 -0.37 12.10
CA SER A 21 -22.64 -0.68 12.19
C SER A 21 -21.95 0.24 11.17
N ILE A 22 -21.34 1.32 11.67
CA ILE A 22 -20.40 2.09 10.88
C ILE A 22 -19.22 1.14 10.69
N SER A 23 -19.22 0.45 9.56
CA SER A 23 -18.05 -0.31 9.14
C SER A 23 -16.90 0.69 9.09
N ASP A 24 -15.92 0.54 9.99
CA ASP A 24 -14.65 1.23 9.87
C ASP A 24 -14.20 1.07 8.43
N VAL A 25 -14.20 2.17 7.68
CA VAL A 25 -13.61 2.20 6.34
C VAL A 25 -12.10 2.09 6.59
N ALA A 26 -11.66 0.85 6.83
CA ALA A 26 -10.25 0.55 6.96
C ALA A 26 -9.58 1.02 5.66
N PHE A 27 -8.91 2.16 5.72
CA PHE A 27 -8.16 2.69 4.61
C PHE A 27 -7.18 1.61 4.13
N ALA A 28 -7.44 1.06 2.95
CA ALA A 28 -6.69 -0.08 2.44
C ALA A 28 -5.19 0.22 2.43
N LYS A 29 -4.43 -0.64 3.11
CA LYS A 29 -2.97 -0.59 3.16
C LYS A 29 -2.43 -0.76 1.74
N LYS A 30 -1.48 0.09 1.31
CA LYS A 30 -0.73 -0.08 0.08
C LYS A 30 0.63 -0.68 0.42
N ILE A 31 1.11 -1.55 -0.44
CA ILE A 31 2.39 -2.25 -0.27
C ILE A 31 3.18 -2.23 -1.57
N ALA A 32 4.50 -2.33 -1.47
CA ALA A 32 5.37 -2.64 -2.59
C ALA A 32 6.47 -3.62 -2.14
N SER A 33 6.71 -4.64 -2.94
CA SER A 33 7.87 -5.53 -2.82
C SER A 33 8.91 -5.07 -3.83
N LEU A 34 10.09 -4.67 -3.34
CA LEU A 34 11.15 -4.06 -4.15
C LEU A 34 12.25 -5.09 -4.41
N THR A 35 12.64 -5.21 -5.67
CA THR A 35 13.68 -6.11 -6.15
C THR A 35 14.44 -5.47 -7.32
N GLY A 36 15.63 -5.96 -7.63
CA GLY A 36 16.45 -5.42 -8.72
C GLY A 36 15.89 -5.75 -10.11
N ASP A 37 15.19 -6.87 -10.26
CA ASP A 37 14.58 -7.29 -11.53
C ASP A 37 13.39 -6.41 -11.96
N GLN A 38 12.78 -5.67 -11.04
CA GLN A 38 11.73 -4.69 -11.34
C GLN A 38 12.27 -3.32 -11.79
N VAL A 39 13.56 -3.06 -11.61
CA VAL A 39 14.20 -1.83 -12.12
C VAL A 39 14.20 -1.82 -13.65
N VAL A 40 14.21 -0.65 -14.28
CA VAL A 40 14.18 -0.52 -15.74
C VAL A 40 15.35 0.32 -16.20
N PRO A 41 16.38 -0.27 -16.85
CA PRO A 41 16.59 -1.72 -17.07
C PRO A 41 16.87 -2.50 -15.77
N PRO A 42 16.65 -3.83 -15.72
CA PRO A 42 16.88 -4.63 -14.54
C PRO A 42 18.31 -4.56 -13.99
N VAL A 43 18.42 -4.59 -12.66
CA VAL A 43 19.71 -4.56 -11.94
C VAL A 43 19.93 -5.91 -11.23
N SER A 44 21.12 -6.47 -11.40
CA SER A 44 21.54 -7.65 -10.66
C SER A 44 22.03 -7.25 -9.27
N THR A 45 21.22 -7.52 -8.26
CA THR A 45 21.50 -7.26 -6.85
C THR A 45 20.78 -8.26 -5.96
N ASP A 46 21.35 -8.55 -4.79
CA ASP A 46 20.69 -9.36 -3.75
C ASP A 46 19.85 -8.48 -2.79
N ALA A 47 19.84 -7.17 -3.02
CA ALA A 47 19.05 -6.25 -2.22
C ALA A 47 17.55 -6.45 -2.46
N ILE A 48 16.79 -6.41 -1.38
CA ILE A 48 15.33 -6.49 -1.41
C ILE A 48 14.72 -5.47 -0.46
N GLY A 49 13.47 -5.08 -0.72
CA GLY A 49 12.74 -4.16 0.14
C GLY A 49 11.25 -4.45 0.22
N HIS A 50 10.64 -3.99 1.32
CA HIS A 50 9.20 -3.97 1.48
C HIS A 50 8.76 -2.59 1.96
N ALA A 51 7.95 -1.94 1.16
CA ALA A 51 7.32 -0.67 1.51
C ALA A 51 5.86 -0.88 1.94
N THR A 52 5.43 -0.06 2.90
CA THR A 52 4.05 -0.01 3.38
C THR A 52 3.63 1.44 3.49
N PHE A 53 2.46 1.75 2.97
CA PHE A 53 1.84 3.07 3.04
C PHE A 53 0.48 2.99 3.69
N LYS A 54 0.21 3.92 4.63
CA LYS A 54 -1.07 4.06 5.32
C LYS A 54 -1.44 5.53 5.39
N HIS A 55 -2.65 5.88 5.00
CA HIS A 55 -3.16 7.22 5.17
C HIS A 55 -4.17 7.22 6.34
N PRO A 56 -3.78 7.72 7.52
CA PRO A 56 -4.65 7.76 8.70
C PRO A 56 -5.80 8.76 8.54
N ASN A 57 -5.66 9.71 7.62
CA ASN A 57 -6.65 10.72 7.26
C ASN A 57 -6.42 11.16 5.80
N SER A 58 -7.26 12.05 5.29
CA SER A 58 -7.19 12.54 3.90
C SER A 58 -5.98 13.43 3.59
N SER A 59 -5.23 13.88 4.60
CA SER A 59 -4.19 14.90 4.46
C SER A 59 -2.77 14.35 4.63
N THR A 60 -2.62 13.17 5.24
CA THR A 60 -1.29 12.63 5.61
C THR A 60 -1.13 11.20 5.13
N MET A 61 0.04 10.87 4.63
CA MET A 61 0.49 9.52 4.32
C MET A 61 1.66 9.15 5.22
N ASN A 62 1.54 8.04 5.96
CA ASN A 62 2.63 7.44 6.72
C ASN A 62 3.24 6.32 5.89
N TYR A 63 4.56 6.16 5.95
CA TYR A 63 5.27 5.09 5.27
C TYR A 63 6.28 4.39 6.16
N LYS A 64 6.56 3.14 5.81
CA LYS A 64 7.63 2.33 6.38
C LYS A 64 8.22 1.46 5.28
N LEU A 65 9.54 1.52 5.14
CA LEU A 65 10.32 0.63 4.30
C LEU A 65 11.24 -0.23 5.18
N ASN A 66 11.29 -1.52 4.91
CA ASN A 66 12.31 -2.43 5.43
C ASN A 66 13.17 -2.83 4.24
N ILE A 67 14.44 -2.47 4.26
CA ILE A 67 15.38 -2.72 3.16
C ILE A 67 16.50 -3.61 3.69
N SER A 68 16.81 -4.67 2.97
CA SER A 68 17.92 -5.58 3.21
C SER A 68 18.91 -5.51 2.06
N GLY A 69 20.21 -5.62 2.36
CA GLY A 69 21.29 -5.52 1.37
C GLY A 69 21.75 -4.09 1.07
N ILE A 70 20.99 -3.07 1.49
CA ILE A 70 21.35 -1.64 1.36
C ILE A 70 21.33 -1.03 2.75
N VAL A 71 22.47 -0.46 3.19
CA VAL A 71 22.61 0.19 4.51
C VAL A 71 22.46 1.70 4.40
N HIS A 72 22.94 2.28 3.31
CA HIS A 72 22.93 3.72 3.05
C HIS A 72 22.29 3.99 1.68
N PRO A 73 20.95 4.08 1.60
CA PRO A 73 20.28 4.54 0.38
C PRO A 73 20.58 6.04 0.16
N ASP A 74 20.85 6.43 -1.09
CA ASP A 74 21.05 7.84 -1.45
C ASP A 74 19.72 8.55 -1.64
N LYS A 75 18.76 7.85 -2.29
CA LYS A 75 17.40 8.33 -2.51
C LYS A 75 16.38 7.23 -2.31
N ILE A 76 15.23 7.61 -1.87
CA ILE A 76 14.05 6.76 -1.83
C ILE A 76 12.86 7.62 -2.26
N ASP A 77 12.29 7.29 -3.41
CA ASP A 77 11.28 8.12 -4.05
C ASP A 77 10.03 7.32 -4.43
N ILE A 78 8.87 7.99 -4.44
CA ILE A 78 7.69 7.51 -5.17
C ILE A 78 7.69 8.17 -6.54
N HIS A 79 7.57 7.37 -7.58
CA HIS A 79 7.51 7.81 -8.96
C HIS A 79 6.16 7.51 -9.61
N ALA A 80 5.82 8.28 -10.64
CA ALA A 80 4.79 7.92 -11.61
C ALA A 80 5.30 6.79 -12.51
N GLY A 81 4.42 5.85 -12.88
CA GLY A 81 4.74 4.82 -13.87
C GLY A 81 4.14 3.46 -13.55
N LYS A 82 3.71 2.79 -14.59
CA LYS A 82 3.26 1.40 -14.56
C LYS A 82 4.45 0.45 -14.50
N THR A 83 4.20 -0.81 -14.23
CA THR A 83 5.21 -1.87 -14.30
C THR A 83 5.99 -1.80 -15.61
N GLY A 84 7.32 -1.81 -15.53
CA GLY A 84 8.21 -1.75 -16.68
C GLY A 84 8.34 -0.38 -17.35
N LYS A 85 7.83 0.70 -16.74
CA LYS A 85 7.96 2.08 -17.23
C LYS A 85 8.55 2.97 -16.15
N ASN A 86 9.58 3.75 -16.51
CA ASN A 86 10.11 4.82 -15.68
C ASN A 86 9.25 6.08 -15.82
N GLY A 87 9.21 6.89 -14.77
CA GLY A 87 8.48 8.16 -14.75
C GLY A 87 9.03 9.14 -13.72
N GLU A 88 8.41 10.30 -13.64
CA GLU A 88 8.86 11.41 -12.83
C GLU A 88 8.64 11.13 -11.33
N VAL A 89 9.46 11.77 -10.49
CA VAL A 89 9.33 11.74 -9.03
C VAL A 89 8.05 12.47 -8.62
N LEU A 90 7.29 11.84 -7.74
CA LEU A 90 6.06 12.38 -7.13
C LEU A 90 6.28 12.79 -5.68
N VAL A 91 7.14 12.07 -4.94
CA VAL A 91 7.44 12.31 -3.52
C VAL A 91 8.86 11.86 -3.23
N ASP A 92 9.66 12.74 -2.62
CA ASP A 92 10.92 12.39 -1.97
C ASP A 92 10.63 11.87 -0.55
N LEU A 93 10.83 10.58 -0.32
CA LEU A 93 10.61 9.93 0.97
C LEU A 93 11.75 10.17 1.96
N MET A 94 12.91 10.67 1.51
CA MET A 94 14.04 10.95 2.38
C MET A 94 13.91 12.30 3.11
N LYS A 95 13.10 13.22 2.57
CA LYS A 95 12.93 14.59 3.10
C LYS A 95 12.54 14.64 4.59
N HIS A 96 11.66 13.73 5.04
CA HIS A 96 11.18 13.65 6.42
C HIS A 96 11.44 12.28 7.05
N ALA A 97 12.42 11.55 6.52
CA ALA A 97 12.71 10.18 6.93
C ALA A 97 13.44 10.11 8.27
N LYS A 98 13.07 9.10 9.05
CA LYS A 98 13.87 8.56 10.13
C LYS A 98 14.46 7.23 9.69
N GLN A 99 15.76 7.09 9.76
CA GLN A 99 16.47 5.88 9.40
C GLN A 99 16.99 5.17 10.64
N GLN A 100 16.84 3.84 10.64
CA GLN A 100 17.36 2.97 11.69
C GLN A 100 18.15 1.85 11.01
N ALA A 101 19.47 1.86 11.19
CA ALA A 101 20.32 0.78 10.70
C ALA A 101 19.96 -0.56 11.39
N THR A 102 20.06 -1.63 10.65
CA THR A 102 19.89 -3.01 11.11
C THR A 102 21.17 -3.80 10.82
N LYS A 103 21.23 -5.05 11.24
CA LYS A 103 22.40 -5.92 10.94
C LYS A 103 22.58 -6.18 9.44
N VAL A 104 21.52 -6.06 8.65
CA VAL A 104 21.49 -6.47 7.22
C VAL A 104 21.01 -5.36 6.27
N GLY A 105 20.69 -4.17 6.79
CA GLY A 105 20.17 -3.08 5.98
C GLY A 105 19.64 -1.91 6.80
N VAL A 106 18.52 -1.32 6.38
CA VAL A 106 17.94 -0.14 7.02
C VAL A 106 16.43 -0.21 7.08
N ILE A 107 15.85 0.33 8.16
CA ILE A 107 14.42 0.65 8.26
C ILE A 107 14.26 2.16 8.07
N VAL A 108 13.40 2.55 7.17
CA VAL A 108 13.08 3.96 6.89
C VAL A 108 11.61 4.19 7.20
N THR A 109 11.34 5.22 8.00
CA THR A 109 9.96 5.58 8.37
C THR A 109 9.76 7.09 8.27
N GLY A 110 8.56 7.51 7.96
CA GLY A 110 8.21 8.92 7.91
C GLY A 110 6.77 9.15 7.55
N SER A 111 6.47 10.41 7.30
CA SER A 111 5.17 10.85 6.80
C SER A 111 5.35 12.01 5.84
N PHE A 112 4.40 12.18 4.93
CA PHE A 112 4.31 13.32 4.03
C PHE A 112 2.85 13.78 3.88
N ASN A 113 2.66 14.98 3.37
CA ASN A 113 1.37 15.59 3.09
C ASN A 113 1.36 16.22 1.68
N ALA A 114 0.29 16.93 1.34
CA ALA A 114 0.14 17.53 0.01
C ALA A 114 1.25 18.54 -0.36
N SER A 115 1.90 19.20 0.60
CA SER A 115 3.00 20.14 0.33
C SER A 115 4.32 19.46 -0.05
N ASP A 116 4.42 18.14 0.14
CA ASP A 116 5.58 17.33 -0.22
C ASP A 116 5.44 16.68 -1.60
N LEU A 117 4.27 16.83 -2.23
CA LEU A 117 4.01 16.33 -3.58
C LEU A 117 4.71 17.23 -4.60
N ILE A 118 5.44 16.60 -5.52
CA ILE A 118 6.24 17.29 -6.55
C ILE A 118 5.94 16.73 -7.95
N GLY A 119 6.55 17.33 -8.98
CA GLY A 119 6.37 16.92 -10.36
C GLY A 119 4.89 16.92 -10.77
N PRO A 120 4.41 15.87 -11.43
CA PRO A 120 3.01 15.76 -11.87
C PRO A 120 1.97 15.81 -10.74
N MET A 121 2.39 15.61 -9.47
CA MET A 121 1.52 15.67 -8.30
C MET A 121 1.58 17.02 -7.58
N GLN A 122 2.40 17.95 -8.01
CA GLN A 122 2.46 19.29 -7.39
C GLN A 122 1.10 19.97 -7.40
N GLY A 123 0.66 20.45 -6.23
CA GLY A 123 -0.63 21.11 -6.05
C GLY A 123 -1.84 20.17 -5.97
N LYS A 124 -1.63 18.86 -6.05
CA LYS A 124 -2.66 17.84 -5.82
C LYS A 124 -2.75 17.43 -4.36
N THR A 125 -3.70 16.58 -4.03
CA THR A 125 -3.94 16.08 -2.68
C THR A 125 -3.29 14.72 -2.45
N VAL A 126 -3.16 14.31 -1.17
CA VAL A 126 -2.75 12.95 -0.81
C VAL A 126 -3.73 11.91 -1.36
N LEU A 127 -5.02 12.24 -1.47
CA LEU A 127 -6.01 11.32 -2.03
C LEU A 127 -5.83 11.10 -3.54
N ASP A 128 -5.44 12.12 -4.29
CA ASP A 128 -5.09 11.98 -5.72
C ASP A 128 -3.92 11.00 -5.90
N LEU A 129 -2.90 11.08 -5.03
CA LEU A 129 -1.80 10.11 -5.02
C LEU A 129 -2.28 8.70 -4.65
N VAL A 130 -3.17 8.59 -3.65
CA VAL A 130 -3.79 7.30 -3.26
C VAL A 130 -4.53 6.67 -4.43
N ASP A 131 -5.23 7.45 -5.24
CA ASP A 131 -5.95 6.95 -6.41
C ASP A 131 -4.99 6.50 -7.52
N SER A 132 -3.87 7.21 -7.74
CA SER A 132 -2.80 6.75 -8.62
C SER A 132 -2.14 5.46 -8.13
N MET A 133 -1.96 5.29 -6.81
CA MET A 133 -1.48 4.04 -6.22
C MET A 133 -2.46 2.88 -6.44
N LYS A 134 -3.77 3.12 -6.32
CA LYS A 134 -4.82 2.10 -6.56
C LYS A 134 -4.85 1.66 -8.03
N SER A 135 -4.58 2.57 -8.94
CA SER A 135 -4.57 2.30 -10.38
C SER A 135 -3.31 1.57 -10.85
N GLY A 136 -2.32 1.34 -9.94
CA GLY A 136 -1.04 0.75 -10.28
C GLY A 136 -0.16 1.66 -11.13
N ASP A 137 -0.34 2.97 -11.01
CA ASP A 137 0.38 3.99 -11.79
C ASP A 137 1.56 4.60 -11.00
N THR A 138 1.97 3.97 -9.90
CA THR A 138 3.07 4.44 -9.06
C THR A 138 3.97 3.31 -8.58
N TYR A 139 5.25 3.61 -8.38
CA TYR A 139 6.22 2.68 -7.83
C TYR A 139 7.17 3.37 -6.85
N VAL A 140 7.83 2.58 -6.00
CA VAL A 140 8.94 3.02 -5.15
C VAL A 140 10.26 2.67 -5.83
N SER A 141 11.22 3.58 -5.84
CA SER A 141 12.63 3.36 -6.18
C SER A 141 13.51 3.60 -4.97
N VAL A 142 14.56 2.79 -4.84
CA VAL A 142 15.66 3.00 -3.91
C VAL A 142 16.94 3.08 -4.71
N ASP A 143 17.59 4.22 -4.66
CA ASP A 143 18.81 4.49 -5.37
C ASP A 143 20.01 4.41 -4.41
N THR A 144 21.18 4.04 -4.94
CA THR A 144 22.45 4.00 -4.22
C THR A 144 23.56 4.61 -5.06
N GLN A 145 24.71 4.87 -4.46
CA GLN A 145 25.87 5.36 -5.22
C GLN A 145 26.28 4.43 -6.35
N LYS A 146 26.10 3.11 -6.16
CA LYS A 146 26.41 2.11 -7.18
C LYS A 146 25.36 2.09 -8.29
N HIS A 147 24.12 2.37 -7.95
CA HIS A 147 22.96 2.35 -8.85
C HIS A 147 22.14 3.64 -8.69
N PRO A 148 22.63 4.77 -9.24
CA PRO A 148 22.02 6.09 -9.01
C PRO A 148 20.68 6.31 -9.74
N THR A 149 20.27 5.36 -10.56
CA THR A 149 18.98 5.34 -11.28
C THR A 149 18.03 4.25 -10.78
N GLY A 150 18.33 3.67 -9.62
CA GLY A 150 17.57 2.61 -8.97
C GLY A 150 18.39 1.33 -8.79
N GLU A 151 18.50 0.84 -7.55
CA GLU A 151 19.03 -0.48 -7.23
C GLU A 151 17.93 -1.50 -7.05
N ILE A 152 16.84 -1.11 -6.35
CA ILE A 152 15.63 -1.92 -6.21
C ILE A 152 14.39 -1.06 -6.45
N ARG A 153 13.38 -1.66 -7.03
CA ARG A 153 12.10 -1.04 -7.37
C ARG A 153 10.94 -1.96 -7.04
N GLY A 154 9.78 -1.39 -6.70
CA GLY A 154 8.55 -2.15 -6.49
C GLY A 154 7.31 -1.34 -6.85
N GLN A 155 6.39 -1.96 -7.63
CA GLN A 155 5.08 -1.36 -7.92
C GLN A 155 4.26 -1.26 -6.64
N ILE A 156 3.53 -0.13 -6.46
CA ILE A 156 2.66 0.04 -5.30
C ILE A 156 1.30 -0.56 -5.62
N GLU A 157 0.83 -1.47 -4.75
CA GLU A 157 -0.40 -2.22 -4.92
C GLU A 157 -1.26 -2.18 -3.65
N LEU A 158 -2.53 -2.53 -3.75
CA LEU A 158 -3.38 -2.77 -2.60
C LEU A 158 -2.96 -4.08 -1.90
N ALA A 159 -2.90 -4.08 -0.57
CA ALA A 159 -2.45 -5.25 0.20
C ALA A 159 -3.27 -6.53 -0.02
N ASN A 160 -4.47 -6.41 -0.58
CA ASN A 160 -5.40 -7.53 -0.83
C ASN A 160 -5.55 -7.86 -2.33
N SER A 161 -4.78 -7.22 -3.21
CA SER A 161 -4.75 -7.64 -4.62
C SER A 161 -4.04 -8.99 -4.71
N PRO A 162 -4.64 -10.01 -5.33
CA PRO A 162 -3.92 -11.26 -5.57
C PRO A 162 -2.72 -10.93 -6.47
N SER A 163 -1.53 -11.16 -5.94
CA SER A 163 -0.30 -11.05 -6.73
C SER A 163 -0.44 -11.94 -7.96
N SER A 164 -0.32 -11.37 -9.14
CA SER A 164 -0.50 -12.06 -10.43
C SER A 164 0.60 -13.08 -10.75
N ASN A 165 1.30 -13.60 -9.75
CA ASN A 165 2.37 -14.59 -9.90
C ASN A 165 2.21 -15.79 -8.95
N VAL A 166 1.11 -16.56 -9.10
CA VAL A 166 1.12 -17.96 -8.72
C VAL A 166 0.37 -18.74 -9.81
N THR A 167 0.99 -18.94 -10.95
CA THR A 167 0.66 -20.09 -11.81
C THR A 167 1.37 -21.30 -11.24
N SER A 168 0.91 -21.84 -10.13
CA SER A 168 1.25 -23.19 -9.72
C SER A 168 0.40 -24.13 -10.57
N SER A 169 1.01 -24.68 -11.60
CA SER A 169 0.50 -25.83 -12.36
C SER A 169 0.33 -27.01 -11.42
N ILE A 170 -0.86 -27.17 -10.85
CA ILE A 170 -1.25 -28.42 -10.22
C ILE A 170 -1.53 -29.40 -11.36
N LYS A 171 -0.53 -30.20 -11.69
CA LYS A 171 -0.66 -31.35 -12.58
C LYS A 171 -1.39 -32.43 -11.79
N VAL A 172 -2.70 -32.49 -11.93
CA VAL A 172 -3.50 -33.61 -11.43
C VAL A 172 -3.15 -34.84 -12.31
N GLY A 173 -2.34 -35.73 -11.77
CA GLY A 173 -2.07 -37.03 -12.36
C GLY A 173 -3.31 -37.92 -12.19
N ASN A 174 -4.06 -38.15 -13.26
CA ASN A 174 -5.05 -39.23 -13.33
C ASN A 174 -4.31 -40.53 -13.47
N ASN A 175 -4.22 -41.30 -12.38
CA ASN A 175 -3.93 -42.75 -12.46
C ASN A 175 -5.25 -43.49 -12.63
N THR A 176 -5.55 -43.86 -13.86
CA THR A 176 -6.51 -44.92 -14.18
C THR A 176 -5.72 -46.21 -14.34
N SER A 177 -5.72 -47.07 -13.33
CA SER A 177 -5.33 -48.48 -13.48
C SER A 177 -6.59 -49.27 -13.82
N THR A 178 -6.60 -49.82 -15.01
CA THR A 178 -7.49 -50.90 -15.45
C THR A 178 -6.80 -52.21 -15.24
N SER A 179 -7.48 -53.12 -14.57
CA SER A 179 -7.29 -54.57 -14.63
C SER A 179 -8.63 -55.22 -14.79
#